data_a6dd4e86c8b49a6592a82c9f4c720eaf
#
_entry.id   a6dd4e86c8b49a6592a82c9f4c720eaf
#
_cell.length_a   1.000
_cell.length_b   1.000
_cell.length_c   1.000
_cell.angle_alpha   90.00
_cell.angle_beta   90.00
_cell.angle_gamma   90.00
#
_symmetry.space_group_name_H-M   'P 1'
#
loop_
_entity.id
_entity.type
_entity.pdbx_description
1 polymer ?
#
loop_
_entity_poly.entity_id
_entity_poly.type
_entity_poly.pdbx_seq_one_letter_code
_entity_poly.pdbx_strand_id
1 'polypeptide(L)'
;MSSSSKNKLVEEIKKDLFSGDDVVVMKAVLKCKDQDSVTLVEPLIAVYASTGMPEIRREVADLLNNIKVPNAEQAFLKALANKQNAKVRKDILSFIWNSGIQPTEHIVDLTEIAIDGSFEEALECLTIIENIDDQVPEEKILESVSVLRSAISSQPNDPKTGLLADLLSVLESRTEEF
;
A
#
# COMPACT_ATOMS: atom_id res chain seq x y z
N MET A 1 -7.63 -5.54 -29.44
CA MET A 1 -6.17 -5.81 -29.50
C MET A 1 -5.91 -7.20 -28.95
N SER A 2 -5.02 -7.98 -29.57
CA SER A 2 -4.65 -9.32 -29.09
C SER A 2 -3.91 -9.21 -27.74
N SER A 3 -4.12 -10.16 -26.81
CA SER A 3 -3.46 -10.25 -25.49
C SER A 3 -1.92 -10.12 -25.60
N SER A 4 -1.33 -10.70 -26.65
CA SER A 4 0.10 -10.60 -26.94
C SER A 4 0.57 -9.17 -27.24
N SER A 5 -0.27 -8.34 -27.88
CA SER A 5 0.04 -6.95 -28.18
C SER A 5 0.00 -6.05 -26.95
N LYS A 6 -0.98 -6.30 -26.03
CA LYS A 6 -1.07 -5.60 -24.72
C LYS A 6 0.15 -5.90 -23.85
N ASN A 7 0.55 -7.16 -23.74
CA ASN A 7 1.72 -7.54 -22.94
C ASN A 7 3.01 -6.89 -23.47
N LYS A 8 3.18 -6.82 -24.78
CA LYS A 8 4.36 -6.17 -25.39
C LYS A 8 4.41 -4.67 -25.06
N LEU A 9 3.26 -3.99 -25.12
CA LEU A 9 3.16 -2.58 -24.76
C LEU A 9 3.49 -2.34 -23.28
N VAL A 10 2.98 -3.19 -22.38
CA VAL A 10 3.26 -3.09 -20.93
C VAL A 10 4.76 -3.26 -20.65
N GLU A 11 5.44 -4.22 -21.32
CA GLU A 11 6.89 -4.39 -21.16
C GLU A 11 7.70 -3.20 -21.72
N GLU A 12 7.24 -2.58 -22.81
CA GLU A 12 7.85 -1.34 -23.33
C GLU A 12 7.67 -0.19 -22.31
N ILE A 13 6.48 -0.01 -21.75
CA ILE A 13 6.22 0.99 -20.71
C ILE A 13 7.14 0.77 -19.51
N LYS A 14 7.25 -0.47 -19.00
CA LYS A 14 8.16 -0.78 -17.88
C LYS A 14 9.60 -0.38 -18.16
N LYS A 15 10.08 -0.65 -19.37
CA LYS A 15 11.45 -0.24 -19.78
C LYS A 15 11.59 1.28 -19.77
N ASP A 16 10.61 1.99 -20.33
CA ASP A 16 10.63 3.46 -20.42
C ASP A 16 10.52 4.13 -19.04
N LEU A 17 9.82 3.53 -18.07
CA LEU A 17 9.73 4.00 -16.68
C LEU A 17 11.10 4.08 -15.98
N PHE A 18 12.06 3.27 -16.38
CA PHE A 18 13.43 3.25 -15.85
C PHE A 18 14.45 3.90 -16.81
N SER A 19 14.00 4.75 -17.73
CA SER A 19 14.88 5.54 -18.60
C SER A 19 15.67 6.57 -17.76
N GLY A 20 16.89 6.87 -18.20
CA GLY A 20 17.65 8.01 -17.67
C GLY A 20 17.19 9.38 -18.17
N ASP A 21 16.16 9.43 -19.01
CA ASP A 21 15.57 10.66 -19.56
C ASP A 21 14.19 10.91 -18.94
N ASP A 22 14.05 11.97 -18.15
CA ASP A 22 12.81 12.34 -17.45
C ASP A 22 11.63 12.56 -18.40
N VAL A 23 11.88 13.00 -19.64
CA VAL A 23 10.83 13.17 -20.67
C VAL A 23 10.28 11.80 -21.10
N VAL A 24 11.14 10.80 -21.21
CA VAL A 24 10.73 9.44 -21.53
C VAL A 24 9.97 8.83 -20.37
N VAL A 25 10.45 9.00 -19.12
CA VAL A 25 9.78 8.55 -17.90
C VAL A 25 8.38 9.17 -17.79
N MET A 26 8.25 10.49 -17.95
CA MET A 26 6.95 11.17 -17.90
C MET A 26 5.97 10.62 -18.94
N LYS A 27 6.42 10.40 -20.19
CA LYS A 27 5.59 9.80 -21.24
C LYS A 27 5.16 8.37 -20.89
N ALA A 28 6.04 7.58 -20.26
CA ALA A 28 5.70 6.23 -19.81
C ALA A 28 4.66 6.25 -18.69
N VAL A 29 4.81 7.15 -17.70
CA VAL A 29 3.82 7.36 -16.63
C VAL A 29 2.46 7.71 -17.21
N LEU A 30 2.39 8.64 -18.16
CA LEU A 30 1.13 9.01 -18.80
C LEU A 30 0.50 7.85 -19.59
N LYS A 31 1.31 7.00 -20.25
CA LYS A 31 0.81 5.78 -20.91
C LYS A 31 0.22 4.76 -19.92
N CYS A 32 0.66 4.74 -18.66
CA CYS A 32 0.11 3.84 -17.64
C CYS A 32 -1.38 4.11 -17.37
N LYS A 33 -1.88 5.33 -17.58
CA LYS A 33 -3.29 5.71 -17.36
C LYS A 33 -4.28 4.84 -18.16
N ASP A 34 -3.87 4.39 -19.32
CA ASP A 34 -4.71 3.59 -20.22
C ASP A 34 -4.44 2.07 -20.11
N GLN A 35 -3.65 1.66 -19.10
CA GLN A 35 -3.26 0.27 -18.94
C GLN A 35 -3.83 -0.33 -17.65
N ASP A 36 -4.78 -1.25 -17.79
CA ASP A 36 -5.31 -2.05 -16.68
C ASP A 36 -4.34 -3.22 -16.37
N SER A 37 -3.17 -2.90 -15.81
CA SER A 37 -2.14 -3.90 -15.53
C SER A 37 -1.55 -3.75 -14.15
N VAL A 38 -1.84 -4.72 -13.28
CA VAL A 38 -1.26 -4.80 -11.93
C VAL A 38 0.27 -4.83 -11.95
N THR A 39 0.87 -5.32 -13.03
CA THR A 39 2.34 -5.42 -13.15
C THR A 39 3.03 -4.06 -13.32
N LEU A 40 2.28 -2.96 -13.44
CA LEU A 40 2.80 -1.59 -13.45
C LEU A 40 2.85 -0.96 -12.05
N VAL A 41 2.17 -1.52 -11.05
CA VAL A 41 2.11 -0.94 -9.69
C VAL A 41 3.50 -0.85 -9.06
N GLU A 42 4.24 -1.96 -8.99
CA GLU A 42 5.59 -1.98 -8.41
C GLU A 42 6.58 -1.04 -9.17
N PRO A 43 6.66 -1.06 -10.53
CA PRO A 43 7.44 -0.09 -11.27
C PRO A 43 7.07 1.38 -10.99
N LEU A 44 5.78 1.71 -10.90
CA LEU A 44 5.34 3.06 -10.56
C LEU A 44 5.78 3.47 -9.15
N ILE A 45 5.66 2.59 -8.16
CA ILE A 45 6.16 2.83 -6.81
C ILE A 45 7.67 3.06 -6.81
N ALA A 46 8.43 2.27 -7.59
CA ALA A 46 9.88 2.45 -7.70
C ALA A 46 10.25 3.81 -8.34
N VAL A 47 9.53 4.25 -9.36
CA VAL A 47 9.68 5.59 -9.94
C VAL A 47 9.35 6.66 -8.90
N TYR A 48 8.23 6.52 -8.18
CA TYR A 48 7.83 7.44 -7.10
C TYR A 48 8.92 7.59 -6.04
N ALA A 49 9.53 6.49 -5.64
CA ALA A 49 10.56 6.45 -4.60
C ALA A 49 11.90 7.06 -5.05
N SER A 50 12.22 6.99 -6.35
CA SER A 50 13.54 7.32 -6.88
C SER A 50 13.60 8.64 -7.66
N THR A 51 12.48 9.12 -8.21
CA THR A 51 12.49 10.33 -9.03
C THR A 51 12.82 11.59 -8.24
N GLY A 52 13.69 12.42 -8.79
CA GLY A 52 13.97 13.78 -8.31
C GLY A 52 12.99 14.83 -8.87
N MET A 53 12.13 14.47 -9.82
CA MET A 53 11.23 15.39 -10.52
C MET A 53 9.85 15.46 -9.82
N PRO A 54 9.47 16.62 -9.23
CA PRO A 54 8.19 16.77 -8.52
C PRO A 54 6.96 16.47 -9.40
N GLU A 55 7.04 16.80 -10.68
CA GLU A 55 5.97 16.60 -11.64
C GLU A 55 5.72 15.10 -11.89
N ILE A 56 6.80 14.32 -12.08
CA ILE A 56 6.71 12.87 -12.25
C ILE A 56 6.15 12.24 -10.97
N ARG A 57 6.66 12.65 -9.80
CA ARG A 57 6.18 12.16 -8.50
C ARG A 57 4.69 12.40 -8.32
N ARG A 58 4.19 13.58 -8.67
CA ARG A 58 2.76 13.92 -8.57
C ARG A 58 1.91 13.07 -9.52
N GLU A 59 2.31 12.94 -10.80
CA GLU A 59 1.57 12.12 -11.76
C GLU A 59 1.51 10.63 -11.34
N VAL A 60 2.60 10.10 -10.79
CA VAL A 60 2.63 8.73 -10.27
C VAL A 60 1.73 8.60 -9.05
N ALA A 61 1.76 9.57 -8.11
CA ALA A 61 0.88 9.56 -6.95
C ALA A 61 -0.60 9.59 -7.36
N ASP A 62 -0.97 10.43 -8.35
CA ASP A 62 -2.32 10.50 -8.88
C ASP A 62 -2.77 9.15 -9.49
N LEU A 63 -1.88 8.46 -10.20
CA LEU A 63 -2.17 7.13 -10.74
C LEU A 63 -2.39 6.09 -9.63
N LEU A 64 -1.50 6.05 -8.63
CA LEU A 64 -1.57 5.07 -7.55
C LEU A 64 -2.77 5.31 -6.62
N ASN A 65 -3.14 6.56 -6.36
CA ASN A 65 -4.34 6.93 -5.59
C ASN A 65 -5.65 6.52 -6.28
N ASN A 66 -5.65 6.39 -7.60
CA ASN A 66 -6.85 6.10 -8.38
C ASN A 66 -6.83 4.71 -9.03
N ILE A 67 -5.91 3.84 -8.65
CA ILE A 67 -5.75 2.53 -9.27
C ILE A 67 -6.97 1.63 -8.99
N LYS A 68 -7.48 0.96 -10.02
CA LYS A 68 -8.65 0.08 -9.94
C LYS A 68 -8.40 -1.29 -10.61
N VAL A 69 -7.14 -1.71 -10.66
CA VAL A 69 -6.79 -3.00 -11.26
C VAL A 69 -6.98 -4.15 -10.26
N PRO A 70 -7.48 -5.30 -10.69
CA PRO A 70 -7.60 -6.49 -9.83
C PRO A 70 -6.25 -6.90 -9.24
N ASN A 71 -6.26 -7.39 -8.01
CA ASN A 71 -5.08 -7.85 -7.26
C ASN A 71 -4.00 -6.76 -7.03
N ALA A 72 -4.37 -5.48 -7.10
CA ALA A 72 -3.42 -4.38 -6.80
C ALA A 72 -2.91 -4.45 -5.36
N GLU A 73 -3.72 -4.95 -4.42
CA GLU A 73 -3.37 -5.14 -3.01
C GLU A 73 -2.06 -5.92 -2.85
N GLN A 74 -1.89 -7.05 -3.54
CA GLN A 74 -0.68 -7.88 -3.46
C GLN A 74 0.55 -7.12 -3.94
N ALA A 75 0.42 -6.30 -4.99
CA ALA A 75 1.52 -5.49 -5.49
C ALA A 75 1.92 -4.38 -4.51
N PHE A 76 0.95 -3.75 -3.84
CA PHE A 76 1.22 -2.76 -2.79
C PHE A 76 1.89 -3.40 -1.57
N LEU A 77 1.39 -4.54 -1.09
CA LEU A 77 1.98 -5.22 0.06
C LEU A 77 3.40 -5.71 -0.21
N LYS A 78 3.64 -6.22 -1.41
CA LYS A 78 5.00 -6.56 -1.85
C LYS A 78 5.92 -5.34 -1.87
N ALA A 79 5.40 -4.18 -2.29
CA ALA A 79 6.14 -2.92 -2.26
C ALA A 79 6.41 -2.43 -0.83
N LEU A 80 5.47 -2.62 0.12
CA LEU A 80 5.66 -2.31 1.54
C LEU A 80 6.75 -3.18 2.18
N ALA A 81 6.81 -4.46 1.84
CA ALA A 81 7.85 -5.38 2.31
C ALA A 81 9.25 -5.08 1.75
N ASN A 82 9.34 -4.33 0.65
CA ASN A 82 10.61 -3.99 0.02
C ASN A 82 11.34 -2.88 0.79
N LYS A 83 12.48 -3.21 1.41
CA LYS A 83 13.30 -2.27 2.18
C LYS A 83 13.76 -1.04 1.38
N GLN A 84 13.86 -1.11 0.06
CA GLN A 84 14.19 0.03 -0.79
C GLN A 84 13.13 1.12 -0.75
N ASN A 85 11.89 0.76 -0.43
CA ASN A 85 10.75 1.66 -0.34
C ASN A 85 10.53 2.25 1.06
N ALA A 86 11.43 1.99 2.04
CA ALA A 86 11.25 2.43 3.43
C ALA A 86 10.95 3.93 3.57
N LYS A 87 11.54 4.79 2.73
CA LYS A 87 11.34 6.24 2.76
C LYS A 87 9.96 6.69 2.26
N VAL A 88 9.27 5.86 1.50
CA VAL A 88 7.95 6.14 0.91
C VAL A 88 6.87 5.18 1.41
N ARG A 89 7.18 4.37 2.45
CA ARG A 89 6.26 3.35 2.98
C ARG A 89 4.95 3.97 3.46
N LYS A 90 5.02 5.11 4.15
CA LYS A 90 3.83 5.88 4.53
C LYS A 90 2.99 6.27 3.30
N ASP A 91 3.62 6.77 2.24
CA ASP A 91 2.89 7.17 1.03
C ASP A 91 2.24 5.96 0.34
N ILE A 92 2.91 4.78 0.35
CA ILE A 92 2.35 3.54 -0.18
C ILE A 92 1.08 3.12 0.61
N LEU A 93 1.11 3.23 1.94
CA LEU A 93 -0.07 2.99 2.78
C LEU A 93 -1.21 3.96 2.43
N SER A 94 -0.91 5.26 2.27
CA SER A 94 -1.89 6.25 1.83
C SER A 94 -2.49 5.91 0.47
N PHE A 95 -1.71 5.38 -0.49
CA PHE A 95 -2.24 4.96 -1.79
C PHE A 95 -3.23 3.81 -1.68
N ILE A 96 -3.02 2.87 -0.73
CA ILE A 96 -3.93 1.74 -0.50
C ILE A 96 -5.33 2.25 -0.11
N TRP A 97 -5.43 3.10 0.92
CA TRP A 97 -6.74 3.56 1.36
C TRP A 97 -7.37 4.58 0.39
N ASN A 98 -6.61 5.49 -0.23
CA ASN A 98 -7.10 6.42 -1.23
C ASN A 98 -7.68 5.71 -2.47
N SER A 99 -7.06 4.61 -2.89
CA SER A 99 -7.56 3.81 -4.00
C SER A 99 -8.79 2.98 -3.64
N GLY A 100 -9.15 2.86 -2.35
CA GLY A 100 -10.27 2.04 -1.87
C GLY A 100 -10.00 0.55 -1.97
N ILE A 101 -8.74 0.14 -1.93
CA ILE A 101 -8.36 -1.28 -1.84
C ILE A 101 -8.75 -1.82 -0.46
N GLN A 102 -9.31 -3.03 -0.43
CA GLN A 102 -9.77 -3.73 0.77
C GLN A 102 -8.84 -4.91 1.10
N PRO A 103 -7.75 -4.70 1.85
CA PRO A 103 -6.72 -5.72 2.09
C PRO A 103 -7.11 -6.65 3.25
N THR A 104 -8.26 -7.30 3.15
CA THR A 104 -8.88 -8.13 4.21
C THR A 104 -7.99 -9.29 4.67
N GLU A 105 -7.28 -9.93 3.73
CA GLU A 105 -6.37 -11.05 4.02
C GLU A 105 -5.04 -10.61 4.66
N HIS A 106 -4.76 -9.29 4.66
CA HIS A 106 -3.46 -8.72 4.99
C HIS A 106 -3.47 -7.80 6.21
N ILE A 107 -4.52 -7.87 7.04
CA ILE A 107 -4.60 -7.03 8.24
C ILE A 107 -3.51 -7.35 9.28
N VAL A 108 -3.01 -8.60 9.30
CA VAL A 108 -1.89 -8.98 10.17
C VAL A 108 -0.61 -8.25 9.74
N ASP A 109 -0.31 -8.26 8.42
CA ASP A 109 0.85 -7.54 7.86
C ASP A 109 0.76 -6.03 8.18
N LEU A 110 -0.44 -5.42 8.02
CA LEU A 110 -0.67 -4.01 8.35
C LEU A 110 -0.52 -3.74 9.85
N THR A 111 -0.96 -4.66 10.69
CA THR A 111 -0.81 -4.58 12.15
C THR A 111 0.66 -4.61 12.56
N GLU A 112 1.47 -5.49 11.97
CA GLU A 112 2.91 -5.55 12.19
C GLU A 112 3.61 -4.27 11.72
N ILE A 113 3.21 -3.71 10.58
CA ILE A 113 3.71 -2.40 10.11
C ILE A 113 3.36 -1.30 11.11
N ALA A 114 2.15 -1.29 11.68
CA ALA A 114 1.76 -0.30 12.69
C ALA A 114 2.63 -0.41 13.96
N ILE A 115 2.95 -1.62 14.40
CA ILE A 115 3.79 -1.87 15.58
C ILE A 115 5.24 -1.44 15.32
N ASP A 116 5.84 -1.86 14.20
CA ASP A 116 7.26 -1.70 13.93
C ASP A 116 7.60 -0.37 13.23
N GLY A 117 6.62 0.27 12.60
CA GLY A 117 6.79 1.48 11.81
C GLY A 117 6.83 2.78 12.61
N SER A 118 6.85 3.90 11.90
CA SER A 118 6.72 5.24 12.49
C SER A 118 5.29 5.50 12.98
N PHE A 119 5.10 6.61 13.72
CA PHE A 119 3.77 7.04 14.14
C PHE A 119 2.84 7.29 12.94
N GLU A 120 3.37 7.90 11.89
CA GLU A 120 2.63 8.19 10.67
C GLU A 120 2.24 6.91 9.92
N GLU A 121 3.14 5.91 9.88
CA GLU A 121 2.83 4.61 9.28
C GLU A 121 1.74 3.87 10.08
N ALA A 122 1.80 3.91 11.41
CA ALA A 122 0.76 3.33 12.27
C ALA A 122 -0.60 4.01 12.06
N LEU A 123 -0.62 5.35 11.88
CA LEU A 123 -1.85 6.11 11.60
C LEU A 123 -2.46 5.70 10.23
N GLU A 124 -1.64 5.54 9.20
CA GLU A 124 -2.12 5.07 7.90
C GLU A 124 -2.67 3.63 7.98
N CYS A 125 -2.01 2.74 8.75
CA CYS A 125 -2.51 1.38 8.96
C CYS A 125 -3.86 1.38 9.70
N LEU A 126 -4.02 2.18 10.75
CA LEU A 126 -5.31 2.38 11.43
C LEU A 126 -6.37 2.84 10.43
N THR A 127 -6.05 3.87 9.63
CA THR A 127 -6.97 4.41 8.62
C THR A 127 -7.40 3.34 7.61
N ILE A 128 -6.47 2.50 7.13
CA ILE A 128 -6.80 1.41 6.21
C ILE A 128 -7.76 0.43 6.88
N ILE A 129 -7.40 -0.08 8.07
CA ILE A 129 -8.16 -1.14 8.78
C ILE A 129 -9.55 -0.63 9.20
N GLU A 130 -9.66 0.62 9.62
CA GLU A 130 -10.92 1.26 10.01
C GLU A 130 -11.91 1.38 8.83
N ASN A 131 -11.39 1.59 7.62
CA ASN A 131 -12.17 1.76 6.39
C ASN A 131 -12.34 0.47 5.56
N ILE A 132 -12.02 -0.71 6.11
CA ILE A 132 -12.36 -1.97 5.48
C ILE A 132 -13.87 -2.23 5.67
N ASP A 133 -14.61 -2.21 4.56
CA ASP A 133 -16.04 -2.52 4.54
C ASP A 133 -16.31 -4.00 4.25
N ASP A 134 -15.36 -4.68 3.61
CA ASP A 134 -15.46 -6.09 3.27
C ASP A 134 -15.27 -6.99 4.49
N GLN A 135 -15.81 -8.22 4.43
CA GLN A 135 -15.65 -9.18 5.50
C GLN A 135 -14.19 -9.60 5.65
N VAL A 136 -13.66 -9.42 6.86
CA VAL A 136 -12.31 -9.85 7.23
C VAL A 136 -12.37 -11.25 7.84
N PRO A 137 -11.46 -12.18 7.48
CA PRO A 137 -11.41 -13.50 8.11
C PRO A 137 -11.19 -13.41 9.63
N GLU A 138 -12.05 -14.09 10.43
CA GLU A 138 -12.00 -14.07 11.89
C GLU A 138 -10.61 -14.41 12.44
N GLU A 139 -9.96 -15.43 11.85
CA GLU A 139 -8.61 -15.84 12.24
C GLU A 139 -7.58 -14.71 12.13
N LYS A 140 -7.69 -13.85 11.12
CA LYS A 140 -6.80 -12.69 10.90
C LYS A 140 -7.04 -11.61 11.94
N ILE A 141 -8.30 -11.38 12.31
CA ILE A 141 -8.66 -10.44 13.38
C ILE A 141 -8.09 -10.92 14.71
N LEU A 142 -8.30 -12.17 15.08
CA LEU A 142 -7.81 -12.75 16.33
C LEU A 142 -6.28 -12.74 16.43
N GLU A 143 -5.59 -13.05 15.34
CA GLU A 143 -4.13 -12.98 15.24
C GLU A 143 -3.65 -11.54 15.47
N SER A 144 -4.23 -10.55 14.77
CA SER A 144 -3.89 -9.14 14.91
C SER A 144 -4.14 -8.61 16.32
N VAL A 145 -5.27 -8.96 16.95
CA VAL A 145 -5.58 -8.63 18.34
C VAL A 145 -4.54 -9.18 19.31
N SER A 146 -4.12 -10.44 19.11
CA SER A 146 -3.11 -11.07 19.96
C SER A 146 -1.75 -10.36 19.85
N VAL A 147 -1.31 -10.04 18.64
CA VAL A 147 -0.04 -9.35 18.38
C VAL A 147 -0.05 -7.95 18.97
N LEU A 148 -1.14 -7.19 18.77
CA LEU A 148 -1.30 -5.82 19.34
C LEU A 148 -1.26 -5.81 20.87
N ARG A 149 -2.00 -6.70 21.52
CA ARG A 149 -2.01 -6.80 23.00
C ARG A 149 -0.60 -7.08 23.54
N SER A 150 0.15 -7.94 22.88
CA SER A 150 1.53 -8.25 23.24
C SER A 150 2.43 -7.02 23.07
N ALA A 151 2.34 -6.31 21.94
CA ALA A 151 3.14 -5.12 21.65
C ALA A 151 2.86 -3.99 22.65
N ILE A 152 1.58 -3.67 22.92
CA ILE A 152 1.17 -2.64 23.88
C ILE A 152 1.69 -2.97 25.29
N SER A 153 1.57 -4.22 25.71
CA SER A 153 2.04 -4.67 27.03
C SER A 153 3.56 -4.61 27.18
N SER A 154 4.30 -4.87 26.11
CA SER A 154 5.77 -4.87 26.14
C SER A 154 6.37 -3.46 26.06
N GLN A 155 5.64 -2.48 25.50
CA GLN A 155 6.13 -1.11 25.27
C GLN A 155 5.10 -0.05 25.75
N PRO A 156 4.77 -0.01 27.06
CA PRO A 156 3.69 0.85 27.57
C PRO A 156 3.98 2.36 27.46
N ASN A 157 5.23 2.75 27.24
CA ASN A 157 5.65 4.15 27.11
C ASN A 157 6.00 4.54 25.64
N ASP A 158 5.72 3.68 24.67
CA ASP A 158 5.89 4.04 23.25
C ASP A 158 4.92 5.17 22.89
N PRO A 159 5.36 6.23 22.20
CA PRO A 159 4.49 7.32 21.73
C PRO A 159 3.27 6.84 20.92
N LYS A 160 3.37 5.66 20.29
CA LYS A 160 2.29 5.04 19.51
C LYS A 160 1.29 4.24 20.34
N THR A 161 1.53 4.02 21.63
CA THR A 161 0.69 3.14 22.47
C THR A 161 -0.80 3.52 22.40
N GLY A 162 -1.12 4.82 22.40
CA GLY A 162 -2.52 5.28 22.24
C GLY A 162 -3.11 4.87 20.89
N LEU A 163 -2.36 5.10 19.81
CA LEU A 163 -2.79 4.75 18.45
C LEU A 163 -2.94 3.23 18.26
N LEU A 164 -2.04 2.44 18.85
CA LEU A 164 -2.15 0.98 18.83
C LEU A 164 -3.34 0.47 19.65
N ALA A 165 -3.70 1.18 20.73
CA ALA A 165 -4.91 0.88 21.50
C ALA A 165 -6.19 1.20 20.72
N ASP A 166 -6.20 2.28 19.94
CA ASP A 166 -7.31 2.60 19.02
C ASP A 166 -7.46 1.52 17.95
N LEU A 167 -6.35 1.10 17.33
CA LEU A 167 -6.34 0.00 16.36
C LEU A 167 -6.85 -1.32 16.99
N LEU A 168 -6.43 -1.63 18.21
CA LEU A 168 -6.92 -2.79 18.96
C LEU A 168 -8.44 -2.72 19.16
N SER A 169 -8.97 -1.55 19.55
CA SER A 169 -10.41 -1.34 19.74
C SER A 169 -11.21 -1.55 18.46
N VAL A 170 -10.68 -1.08 17.31
CA VAL A 170 -11.30 -1.30 15.99
C VAL A 170 -11.37 -2.78 15.67
N LEU A 171 -10.29 -3.52 15.88
CA LEU A 171 -10.26 -4.97 15.59
C LEU A 171 -11.13 -5.77 16.56
N GLU A 172 -11.17 -5.40 17.84
CA GLU A 172 -12.04 -6.06 18.83
C GLU A 172 -13.53 -5.85 18.51
N SER A 173 -13.92 -4.65 18.06
CA SER A 173 -15.31 -4.42 17.65
C SER A 173 -15.76 -5.31 16.49
N ARG A 174 -14.84 -5.66 15.59
CA ARG A 174 -15.13 -6.58 14.49
C ARG A 174 -15.30 -8.03 14.94
N THR A 175 -14.78 -8.44 16.11
CA THR A 175 -15.02 -9.79 16.64
C THR A 175 -16.42 -9.98 17.17
N GLU A 176 -17.16 -8.90 17.48
CA GLU A 176 -18.55 -8.96 17.96
C GLU A 176 -19.55 -9.19 16.81
N GLU A 177 -19.11 -9.12 15.56
CA GLU A 177 -19.94 -9.30 14.37
C GLU A 177 -20.07 -10.79 13.93
N PHE A 178 -19.36 -11.71 14.59
CA PHE A 178 -19.42 -13.16 14.36
C PHE A 178 -20.24 -13.86 15.43
#